data_423c58a89e5fa3e79be3a2768ab18521
#
_entry.id   423c58a89e5fa3e79be3a2768ab18521
#
_cell.length_a   1.000
_cell.length_b   1.000
_cell.length_c   1.000
_cell.angle_alpha   90.00
_cell.angle_beta   90.00
_cell.angle_gamma   90.00
#
_symmetry.space_group_name_H-M   'P 1'
#
loop_
_entity.id
_entity.type
_entity.pdbx_description
1 polymer ?
#
loop_
_entity_poly.entity_id
_entity_poly.type
_entity_poly.pdbx_seq_one_letter_code
_entity_poly.pdbx_strand_id
1 'polypeptide(L)'
;NAKAFFVDADPHPQTIAVLRPRAEPLGWRIIVGNPETGLEGADVFGALLQYPGSSGRLSDPRAVIAALRKKGALAVVAADLLALTLITPPGELGADIAIGSAQRFGVPMGYGGPHAAYM
;
A
#
# COMPACT_ATOMS: atom_id res chain seq x y z
N ASN A 1 -19.67 6.86 -7.75
CA ASN A 1 -18.25 6.45 -7.78
C ASN A 1 -17.60 6.94 -6.49
N ALA A 2 -17.00 6.04 -5.73
CA ALA A 2 -16.27 6.37 -4.51
C ALA A 2 -15.15 7.38 -4.80
N LYS A 3 -15.00 8.38 -3.93
CA LYS A 3 -13.96 9.43 -4.01
C LYS A 3 -12.99 9.37 -2.83
N ALA A 4 -12.91 8.23 -2.15
CA ALA A 4 -11.99 8.04 -1.05
C ALA A 4 -11.01 6.90 -1.35
N PHE A 5 -9.78 7.09 -0.89
CA PHE A 5 -8.72 6.09 -0.91
C PHE A 5 -8.28 5.82 0.52
N PHE A 6 -8.27 4.55 0.90
CA PHE A 6 -7.86 4.16 2.24
C PHE A 6 -6.36 3.93 2.28
N VAL A 7 -5.72 4.31 3.37
CA VAL A 7 -4.29 4.10 3.60
C VAL A 7 -4.12 3.45 4.97
N ASP A 8 -3.43 2.33 5.01
CA ASP A 8 -3.00 1.71 6.26
C ASP A 8 -2.40 2.76 7.21
N ALA A 9 -2.55 2.63 8.48
CA ALA A 9 -1.96 3.53 9.47
C ALA A 9 -0.46 3.31 9.69
N ASP A 10 0.08 2.20 9.17
CA ASP A 10 1.49 1.81 9.36
C ASP A 10 2.36 1.82 8.07
N PRO A 11 2.12 2.72 7.07
CA PRO A 11 3.06 2.94 5.98
C PRO A 11 4.17 3.88 6.43
N HIS A 12 5.16 4.06 5.57
CA HIS A 12 6.14 5.12 5.82
C HIS A 12 5.44 6.49 5.85
N PRO A 13 5.79 7.39 6.79
CA PRO A 13 5.17 8.71 6.89
C PRO A 13 5.23 9.51 5.59
N GLN A 14 6.31 9.36 4.83
CA GLN A 14 6.50 9.97 3.53
C GLN A 14 5.44 9.52 2.50
N THR A 15 4.97 8.29 2.60
CA THR A 15 3.92 7.76 1.71
C THR A 15 2.63 8.56 1.89
N ILE A 16 2.20 8.79 3.13
CA ILE A 16 1.01 9.62 3.42
C ILE A 16 1.23 11.06 2.94
N ALA A 17 2.43 11.61 3.21
CA ALA A 17 2.78 12.98 2.81
C ALA A 17 2.75 13.19 1.27
N VAL A 18 3.04 12.15 0.50
CA VAL A 18 2.97 12.18 -0.97
C VAL A 18 1.55 11.97 -1.48
N LEU A 19 0.76 11.12 -0.85
CA LEU A 19 -0.60 10.81 -1.31
C LEU A 19 -1.55 12.00 -1.15
N ARG A 20 -1.48 12.74 -0.05
CA ARG A 20 -2.40 13.85 0.23
C ARG A 20 -2.39 14.94 -0.83
N PRO A 21 -1.25 15.56 -1.17
CA PRO A 21 -1.21 16.62 -2.18
C PRO A 21 -1.54 16.14 -3.60
N ARG A 22 -1.42 14.83 -3.86
CA ARG A 22 -1.82 14.25 -5.15
C ARG A 22 -3.31 13.94 -5.23
N ALA A 23 -3.94 13.64 -4.11
CA ALA A 23 -5.37 13.36 -4.04
C ALA A 23 -6.22 14.65 -4.06
N GLU A 24 -5.72 15.72 -3.43
CA GLU A 24 -6.44 16.98 -3.23
C GLU A 24 -6.93 17.61 -4.55
N PRO A 25 -6.11 17.81 -5.60
CA PRO A 25 -6.55 18.37 -6.86
C PRO A 25 -7.62 17.55 -7.59
N LEU A 26 -7.69 16.24 -7.29
CA LEU A 26 -8.67 15.32 -7.85
C LEU A 26 -9.97 15.26 -7.04
N GLY A 27 -10.04 15.99 -5.93
CA GLY A 27 -11.14 15.93 -4.99
C GLY A 27 -11.29 14.58 -4.28
N TRP A 28 -10.21 13.83 -4.14
CA TRP A 28 -10.19 12.55 -3.45
C TRP A 28 -9.83 12.72 -1.97
N ARG A 29 -10.50 11.97 -1.12
CA ARG A 29 -10.21 11.95 0.31
C ARG A 29 -9.23 10.82 0.64
N ILE A 30 -8.21 11.11 1.44
CA ILE A 30 -7.33 10.10 2.02
C ILE A 30 -7.81 9.78 3.43
N ILE A 31 -8.19 8.52 3.64
CA ILE A 31 -8.60 7.97 4.95
C ILE A 31 -7.44 7.14 5.47
N VAL A 32 -6.85 7.53 6.58
CA VAL A 32 -5.76 6.78 7.23
C VAL A 32 -6.32 6.05 8.44
N GLY A 33 -6.06 4.76 8.55
CA GLY A 33 -6.56 3.96 9.67
C GLY A 33 -6.06 2.53 9.68
N ASN A 34 -6.49 1.77 10.68
CA ASN A 34 -6.23 0.32 10.70
C ASN A 34 -7.12 -0.35 9.63
N PRO A 35 -6.54 -1.06 8.65
CA PRO A 35 -7.31 -1.66 7.57
C PRO A 35 -8.24 -2.79 8.03
N GLU A 36 -7.95 -3.44 9.16
CA GLU A 36 -8.78 -4.54 9.69
C GLU A 36 -10.12 -4.02 10.25
N THR A 37 -10.16 -2.77 10.73
CA THR A 37 -11.35 -2.18 11.37
C THR A 37 -11.87 -0.95 10.66
N GLY A 38 -11.04 -0.20 9.98
CA GLY A 38 -11.38 1.10 9.39
C GLY A 38 -12.04 1.02 8.01
N LEU A 39 -12.02 -0.15 7.36
CA LEU A 39 -12.66 -0.35 6.05
C LEU A 39 -14.15 -0.66 6.16
N GLU A 40 -14.64 -1.07 7.32
CA GLU A 40 -16.05 -1.33 7.54
C GLU A 40 -16.85 -0.03 7.39
N GLY A 41 -17.85 -0.02 6.52
CA GLY A 41 -18.64 1.17 6.21
C GLY A 41 -17.96 2.25 5.34
N ALA A 42 -16.67 2.16 5.06
CA ALA A 42 -15.99 3.11 4.19
C ALA A 42 -16.31 2.84 2.70
N ASP A 43 -16.76 3.88 2.00
CA ASP A 43 -16.92 3.86 0.54
C ASP A 43 -15.61 4.32 -0.11
N VAL A 44 -14.81 3.34 -0.56
CA VAL A 44 -13.47 3.58 -1.11
C VAL A 44 -13.32 2.91 -2.48
N PHE A 45 -12.56 3.54 -3.38
CA PHE A 45 -12.21 2.93 -4.67
C PHE A 45 -10.96 2.05 -4.61
N GLY A 46 -10.20 2.13 -3.52
CA GLY A 46 -9.01 1.33 -3.31
C GLY A 46 -8.39 1.58 -1.94
N ALA A 47 -7.42 0.75 -1.59
CA ALA A 47 -6.64 0.90 -0.38
C ALA A 47 -5.16 0.60 -0.62
N LEU A 48 -4.29 1.30 0.11
CA LEU A 48 -2.86 1.02 0.22
C LEU A 48 -2.57 0.32 1.55
N LEU A 49 -1.98 -0.86 1.47
CA LEU A 49 -1.53 -1.65 2.60
C LEU A 49 0.00 -1.70 2.61
N GLN A 50 0.61 -1.57 3.77
CA GLN A 50 2.06 -1.66 3.92
C GLN A 50 2.45 -3.07 4.39
N TYR A 51 3.46 -3.68 3.73
CA TYR A 51 3.83 -5.08 3.96
C TYR A 51 5.34 -5.32 3.81
N PRO A 52 6.08 -5.51 4.91
CA PRO A 52 5.71 -5.25 6.32
C PRO A 52 5.41 -3.78 6.61
N GLY A 53 4.76 -3.49 7.74
CA GLY A 53 4.53 -2.13 8.22
C GLY A 53 5.82 -1.42 8.63
N SER A 54 5.80 -0.09 8.71
CA SER A 54 6.94 0.73 9.16
C SER A 54 7.37 0.44 10.60
N SER A 55 6.44 0.00 11.42
CA SER A 55 6.72 -0.47 12.78
C SER A 55 7.45 -1.82 12.83
N GLY A 56 7.60 -2.49 11.69
CA GLY A 56 8.09 -3.87 11.59
C GLY A 56 7.00 -4.93 11.78
N ARG A 57 5.75 -4.51 11.97
CA ARG A 57 4.62 -5.43 12.10
C ARG A 57 4.36 -6.16 10.79
N LEU A 58 4.23 -7.47 10.86
CA LEU A 58 3.80 -8.32 9.78
C LEU A 58 2.34 -8.73 10.02
N SER A 59 1.43 -8.15 9.24
CA SER A 59 0.00 -8.51 9.26
C SER A 59 -0.33 -9.35 8.03
N ASP A 60 -1.28 -10.26 8.15
CA ASP A 60 -1.81 -11.00 6.99
C ASP A 60 -2.87 -10.16 6.26
N PRO A 61 -2.63 -9.68 5.03
CA PRO A 61 -3.54 -8.78 4.36
C PRO A 61 -4.70 -9.49 3.65
N ARG A 62 -4.77 -10.83 3.65
CA ARG A 62 -5.77 -11.61 2.85
C ARG A 62 -7.21 -11.22 3.17
N ALA A 63 -7.54 -11.09 4.46
CA ALA A 63 -8.90 -10.73 4.87
C ALA A 63 -9.28 -9.32 4.40
N VAL A 64 -8.35 -8.38 4.49
CA VAL A 64 -8.51 -6.99 4.04
C VAL A 64 -8.66 -6.93 2.51
N ILE A 65 -7.82 -7.64 1.77
CA ILE A 65 -7.87 -7.75 0.30
C ILE A 65 -9.23 -8.34 -0.13
N ALA A 66 -9.67 -9.40 0.52
CA ALA A 66 -10.97 -10.01 0.24
C ALA A 66 -12.15 -9.04 0.51
N ALA A 67 -12.07 -8.24 1.57
CA ALA A 67 -13.07 -7.21 1.88
C ALA A 67 -13.09 -6.09 0.83
N LEU A 68 -11.93 -5.63 0.37
CA LEU A 68 -11.81 -4.64 -0.70
C LEU A 68 -12.41 -5.17 -2.01
N ARG A 69 -12.07 -6.39 -2.38
CA ARG A 69 -12.61 -7.04 -3.59
C ARG A 69 -14.14 -7.16 -3.57
N LYS A 70 -14.74 -7.50 -2.40
CA LYS A 70 -16.21 -7.52 -2.26
C LYS A 70 -16.85 -6.15 -2.47
N LYS A 71 -16.12 -5.08 -2.21
CA LYS A 71 -16.56 -3.69 -2.46
C LYS A 71 -16.29 -3.22 -3.89
N GLY A 72 -15.61 -4.01 -4.73
CA GLY A 72 -15.12 -3.58 -6.04
C GLY A 72 -13.99 -2.55 -5.95
N ALA A 73 -13.29 -2.50 -4.82
CA ALA A 73 -12.17 -1.60 -4.56
C ALA A 73 -10.84 -2.30 -4.80
N LEU A 74 -9.84 -1.56 -5.30
CA LEU A 74 -8.52 -2.09 -5.61
C LEU A 74 -7.67 -2.24 -4.35
N ALA A 75 -6.98 -3.37 -4.24
CA ALA A 75 -5.99 -3.62 -3.20
C ALA A 75 -4.58 -3.33 -3.75
N VAL A 76 -3.95 -2.28 -3.23
CA VAL A 76 -2.56 -1.92 -3.52
C VAL A 76 -1.71 -2.30 -2.32
N VAL A 77 -0.64 -3.06 -2.54
CA VAL A 77 0.28 -3.45 -1.46
C VAL A 77 1.65 -2.85 -1.73
N ALA A 78 2.10 -2.00 -0.81
CA ALA A 78 3.47 -1.52 -0.78
C ALA A 78 4.33 -2.54 -0.05
N ALA A 79 5.17 -3.26 -0.78
CA ALA A 79 5.94 -4.38 -0.23
C ALA A 79 7.44 -4.12 -0.27
N ASP A 80 8.14 -4.59 0.78
CA ASP A 80 9.59 -4.69 0.77
C ASP A 80 9.99 -5.93 -0.03
N LEU A 81 10.56 -5.73 -1.21
CA LEU A 81 10.90 -6.82 -2.12
C LEU A 81 11.86 -7.86 -1.51
N LEU A 82 12.77 -7.43 -0.63
CA LEU A 82 13.67 -8.36 0.06
C LEU A 82 12.90 -9.22 1.09
N ALA A 83 11.92 -8.66 1.78
CA ALA A 83 11.09 -9.42 2.70
C ALA A 83 10.30 -10.54 1.99
N LEU A 84 9.94 -10.35 0.72
CA LEU A 84 9.22 -11.36 -0.08
C LEU A 84 10.04 -12.63 -0.36
N THR A 85 11.31 -12.66 -0.01
CA THR A 85 12.11 -13.90 0.00
C THR A 85 11.72 -14.84 1.14
N LEU A 86 11.04 -14.32 2.17
CA LEU A 86 10.64 -15.03 3.38
C LEU A 86 9.13 -15.10 3.59
N ILE A 87 8.40 -14.14 3.04
CA ILE A 87 6.95 -14.01 3.22
C ILE A 87 6.22 -14.08 1.88
N THR A 88 4.94 -14.46 1.92
CA THR A 88 4.13 -14.66 0.72
C THR A 88 4.01 -13.36 -0.11
N PRO A 89 4.28 -13.40 -1.42
CA PRO A 89 4.19 -12.21 -2.28
C PRO A 89 2.76 -11.65 -2.38
N PRO A 90 2.61 -10.31 -2.55
CA PRO A 90 1.29 -9.67 -2.64
C PRO A 90 0.36 -10.25 -3.71
N GLY A 91 0.90 -10.66 -4.87
CA GLY A 91 0.11 -11.26 -5.93
C GLY A 91 -0.55 -12.59 -5.52
N GLU A 92 0.18 -13.44 -4.77
CA GLU A 92 -0.35 -14.69 -4.22
C GLU A 92 -1.36 -14.46 -3.10
N LEU A 93 -1.26 -13.32 -2.40
CA LEU A 93 -2.23 -12.88 -1.39
C LEU A 93 -3.49 -12.29 -2.02
N GLY A 94 -3.49 -12.07 -3.35
CA GLY A 94 -4.62 -11.57 -4.11
C GLY A 94 -4.65 -10.06 -4.30
N ALA A 95 -3.54 -9.35 -4.06
CA ALA A 95 -3.43 -7.93 -4.38
C ALA A 95 -3.58 -7.67 -5.87
N ASP A 96 -4.20 -6.54 -6.22
CA ASP A 96 -4.37 -6.10 -7.62
C ASP A 96 -3.10 -5.41 -8.13
N ILE A 97 -2.41 -4.69 -7.24
CA ILE A 97 -1.20 -3.93 -7.55
C ILE A 97 -0.19 -4.12 -6.40
N ALA A 98 1.06 -4.41 -6.76
CA ALA A 98 2.19 -4.41 -5.82
C ALA A 98 3.19 -3.34 -6.22
N ILE A 99 3.64 -2.53 -5.25
CA ILE A 99 4.61 -1.45 -5.46
C ILE A 99 5.72 -1.51 -4.42
N GLY A 100 6.86 -0.97 -4.75
CA GLY A 100 7.97 -0.89 -3.80
C GLY A 100 9.27 -0.44 -4.45
N SER A 101 10.37 -0.72 -3.75
CA SER A 101 11.72 -0.40 -4.21
C SER A 101 12.60 -1.65 -4.21
N ALA A 102 13.40 -1.80 -5.26
CA ALA A 102 14.44 -2.83 -5.35
C ALA A 102 15.80 -2.36 -4.80
N GLN A 103 15.87 -1.18 -4.22
CA GLN A 103 17.13 -0.60 -3.72
C GLN A 103 17.84 -1.49 -2.72
N ARG A 104 17.11 -2.23 -1.89
CA ARG A 104 17.67 -3.16 -0.90
C ARG A 104 18.46 -4.33 -1.50
N PHE A 105 18.33 -4.59 -2.78
CA PHE A 105 19.18 -5.56 -3.50
C PHE A 105 20.54 -4.99 -3.93
N GLY A 106 20.92 -3.80 -3.46
CA GLY A 106 22.22 -3.21 -3.70
C GLY A 106 22.26 -2.26 -4.91
N VAL A 107 21.13 -1.66 -5.28
CA VAL A 107 21.14 -0.63 -6.33
C VAL A 107 21.97 0.56 -5.84
N PRO A 108 23.08 0.93 -6.52
CA PRO A 108 23.96 1.98 -6.06
C PRO A 108 23.34 3.36 -6.23
N MET A 109 23.80 4.31 -5.43
CA MET A 109 23.48 5.73 -5.62
C MET A 109 24.23 6.27 -6.83
N GLY A 110 23.49 6.61 -7.88
CA GLY A 110 24.06 7.13 -9.13
C GLY A 110 22.98 7.69 -10.04
N TYR A 111 23.38 8.43 -11.06
CA TYR A 111 22.48 8.95 -12.11
C TYR A 111 21.20 9.64 -11.60
N GLY A 112 21.31 10.41 -10.51
CA GLY A 112 20.19 11.16 -9.94
C GLY A 112 19.46 10.48 -8.79
N GLY A 113 19.88 9.31 -8.37
CA GLY A 113 19.36 8.70 -7.14
C GLY A 113 19.25 7.18 -7.15
N PRO A 114 19.06 6.59 -5.98
CA PRO A 114 19.03 5.16 -5.78
C PRO A 114 17.63 4.55 -6.02
N HIS A 115 16.65 5.31 -6.49
CA HIS A 115 15.26 4.89 -6.54
C HIS A 115 15.00 3.94 -7.70
N ALA A 116 15.06 2.65 -7.42
CA ALA A 116 14.66 1.58 -8.33
C ALA A 116 13.26 1.08 -7.93
N ALA A 117 12.23 1.86 -8.25
CA ALA A 117 10.85 1.48 -7.99
C ALA A 117 10.40 0.34 -8.90
N TYR A 118 9.51 -0.52 -8.39
CA TYR A 118 8.78 -1.51 -9.17
C TYR A 118 7.26 -1.33 -8.98
N MET A 119 6.51 -1.81 -9.97
CA MET A 119 5.07 -1.92 -9.94
C MET A 119 4.63 -3.16 -10.72
#